data_b94a321720b9fe9073a925f4f9e0b7b4
#
_entry.id   b94a321720b9fe9073a925f4f9e0b7b4
#
_cell.length_a   1.000
_cell.length_b   1.000
_cell.length_c   1.000
_cell.angle_alpha   90.00
_cell.angle_beta   90.00
_cell.angle_gamma   90.00
#
_symmetry.space_group_name_H-M   'P 1'
#
loop_
_entity.id
_entity.type
_entity.pdbx_description
1 polymer ?
#
loop_
_entity_poly.entity_id
_entity_poly.type
_entity_poly.pdbx_seq_one_letter_code
_entity_poly.pdbx_strand_id
1 'polypeptide(L)'
;MNRRSLLSSHQWGRAGLAKFCAGMELPPPVTKKAYNQRMKKIEKIAVNNAEQLMCEAAERLTQLVSSEEEGSVVEINGQKATKVAVSIDGTWQKRGHSSKIGVAFAVSVRTGEVLD
;
A
#
# COMPACT_ATOMS: atom_id res chain seq x y z
N MET A 1 -31.91 -11.17 -5.38
CA MET A 1 -30.72 -10.78 -4.62
C MET A 1 -29.67 -10.30 -5.60
N ASN A 2 -29.31 -9.05 -5.55
CA ASN A 2 -28.42 -8.44 -6.53
C ASN A 2 -26.96 -8.85 -6.20
N ARG A 3 -26.33 -9.67 -7.05
CA ARG A 3 -24.94 -10.14 -6.86
C ARG A 3 -23.90 -9.00 -6.72
N ARG A 4 -24.26 -7.78 -7.08
CA ARG A 4 -23.40 -6.59 -6.96
C ARG A 4 -23.23 -6.08 -5.52
N SER A 5 -24.12 -6.46 -4.60
CA SER A 5 -23.99 -6.07 -3.18
C SER A 5 -23.00 -6.94 -2.39
N LEU A 6 -22.58 -8.08 -2.95
CA LEU A 6 -21.66 -9.01 -2.31
C LEU A 6 -20.17 -8.60 -2.36
N LEU A 7 -19.85 -7.60 -3.18
CA LEU A 7 -18.46 -7.15 -3.41
C LEU A 7 -18.16 -5.75 -2.87
N SER A 8 -19.02 -5.20 -2.02
CA SER A 8 -18.71 -3.93 -1.37
C SER A 8 -17.65 -4.16 -0.29
N SER A 9 -16.66 -3.29 -0.25
CA SER A 9 -15.54 -3.32 0.72
C SER A 9 -15.96 -3.42 2.19
N HIS A 10 -17.23 -3.08 2.49
CA HIS A 10 -17.81 -3.19 3.83
C HIS A 10 -18.13 -4.63 4.26
N GLN A 11 -18.18 -5.60 3.34
CA GLN A 11 -18.50 -6.99 3.69
C GLN A 11 -17.35 -7.76 4.30
N TRP A 12 -16.11 -7.33 4.05
CA TRP A 12 -14.90 -7.97 4.57
C TRP A 12 -14.39 -7.35 5.87
N GLY A 13 -15.05 -6.30 6.37
CA GLY A 13 -14.75 -5.70 7.66
C GLY A 13 -15.48 -6.40 8.82
N ARG A 14 -15.64 -5.68 9.93
CA ARG A 14 -16.33 -6.20 11.11
C ARG A 14 -17.75 -6.70 10.81
N ALA A 15 -18.49 -6.02 9.95
CA ALA A 15 -19.83 -6.44 9.55
C ALA A 15 -19.83 -7.79 8.84
N GLY A 16 -18.86 -8.05 7.96
CA GLY A 16 -18.67 -9.35 7.32
C GLY A 16 -18.33 -10.45 8.33
N LEU A 17 -17.45 -10.15 9.29
CA LEU A 17 -17.12 -11.08 10.38
C LEU A 17 -18.33 -11.39 11.26
N ALA A 18 -19.15 -10.38 11.57
CA ALA A 18 -20.38 -10.57 12.33
C ALA A 18 -21.39 -11.50 11.62
N LYS A 19 -21.54 -11.33 10.31
CA LYS A 19 -22.38 -12.21 9.48
C LYS A 19 -21.84 -13.65 9.43
N PHE A 20 -20.53 -13.81 9.30
CA PHE A 20 -19.89 -15.12 9.34
C PHE A 20 -20.12 -15.81 10.69
N CYS A 21 -19.88 -15.12 11.79
CA CYS A 21 -20.11 -15.66 13.13
C CYS A 21 -21.59 -16.08 13.33
N ALA A 22 -22.53 -15.25 12.88
CA ALA A 22 -23.96 -15.57 12.97
C ALA A 22 -24.32 -16.82 12.14
N GLY A 23 -23.77 -16.93 10.92
CA GLY A 23 -24.00 -18.10 10.06
C GLY A 23 -23.41 -19.40 10.60
N MET A 24 -22.33 -19.32 11.37
CA MET A 24 -21.66 -20.45 12.00
C MET A 24 -22.10 -20.71 13.45
N GLU A 25 -23.10 -19.98 13.93
CA GLU A 25 -23.57 -20.06 15.33
C GLU A 25 -22.46 -19.82 16.36
N LEU A 26 -21.50 -18.95 15.99
CA LEU A 26 -20.42 -18.53 16.86
C LEU A 26 -20.79 -17.25 17.66
N PRO A 27 -20.14 -17.04 18.82
CA PRO A 27 -20.31 -15.78 19.54
C PRO A 27 -20.01 -14.56 18.65
N PRO A 28 -20.65 -13.41 18.88
CA PRO A 28 -20.40 -12.21 18.10
C PRO A 28 -18.92 -11.76 18.23
N PRO A 29 -18.35 -11.13 17.19
CA PRO A 29 -17.00 -10.60 17.25
C PRO A 29 -16.92 -9.43 18.22
N VAL A 30 -15.70 -8.98 18.51
CA VAL A 30 -15.44 -7.80 19.36
C VAL A 30 -16.31 -6.59 18.97
N THR A 31 -16.56 -5.70 19.92
CA THR A 31 -17.35 -4.49 19.69
C THR A 31 -16.75 -3.65 18.56
N LYS A 32 -17.59 -2.85 17.91
CA LYS A 32 -17.14 -1.94 16.85
C LYS A 32 -16.01 -1.01 17.31
N LYS A 33 -16.10 -0.52 18.55
CA LYS A 33 -15.07 0.35 19.15
C LYS A 33 -13.73 -0.39 19.28
N ALA A 34 -13.73 -1.60 19.83
CA ALA A 34 -12.53 -2.42 19.99
C ALA A 34 -11.94 -2.82 18.64
N TYR A 35 -12.77 -3.19 17.67
CA TYR A 35 -12.35 -3.48 16.30
C TYR A 35 -11.64 -2.28 15.66
N ASN A 36 -12.25 -1.10 15.71
CA ASN A 36 -11.67 0.11 15.13
C ASN A 36 -10.36 0.52 15.79
N GLN A 37 -10.23 0.36 17.11
CA GLN A 37 -8.98 0.63 17.82
C GLN A 37 -7.85 -0.31 17.38
N ARG A 38 -8.15 -1.58 17.17
CA ARG A 38 -7.18 -2.56 16.67
C ARG A 38 -6.81 -2.27 15.22
N MET A 39 -7.78 -1.92 14.39
CA MET A 39 -7.52 -1.56 12.98
C MET A 39 -6.60 -0.35 12.86
N LYS A 40 -6.78 0.68 13.69
CA LYS A 40 -5.88 1.84 13.72
C LYS A 40 -4.43 1.47 14.11
N LYS A 41 -4.27 0.52 15.05
CA LYS A 41 -2.93 0.03 15.40
C LYS A 41 -2.28 -0.73 14.25
N ILE A 42 -3.04 -1.61 13.58
CA ILE A 42 -2.57 -2.37 12.42
C ILE A 42 -2.20 -1.41 11.29
N GLU A 43 -3.04 -0.42 11.00
CA GLU A 43 -2.78 0.60 10.00
C GLU A 43 -1.46 1.34 10.25
N LYS A 44 -1.25 1.80 11.47
CA LYS A 44 0.00 2.49 11.86
C LYS A 44 1.23 1.61 11.65
N ILE A 45 1.16 0.34 12.06
CA ILE A 45 2.27 -0.61 11.88
C ILE A 45 2.49 -0.89 10.38
N ALA A 46 1.42 -1.08 9.62
CA ALA A 46 1.51 -1.35 8.18
C ALA A 46 2.14 -0.17 7.42
N VAL A 47 1.76 1.07 7.75
CA VAL A 47 2.35 2.28 7.16
C VAL A 47 3.84 2.37 7.49
N ASN A 48 4.22 2.21 8.74
CA ASN A 48 5.64 2.25 9.14
C ASN A 48 6.47 1.17 8.42
N ASN A 49 5.95 -0.06 8.32
CA ASN A 49 6.62 -1.14 7.61
C ASN A 49 6.74 -0.86 6.11
N ALA A 50 5.70 -0.31 5.49
CA ALA A 50 5.73 0.06 4.08
C ALA A 50 6.78 1.15 3.81
N GLU A 51 6.82 2.21 4.62
CA GLU A 51 7.82 3.28 4.53
C GLU A 51 9.25 2.73 4.69
N GLN A 52 9.47 1.85 5.65
CA GLN A 52 10.76 1.21 5.84
C GLN A 52 11.18 0.38 4.63
N LEU A 53 10.29 -0.46 4.11
CA LEU A 53 10.57 -1.29 2.94
C LEU A 53 10.87 -0.46 1.68
N MET A 54 10.15 0.63 1.48
CA MET A 54 10.41 1.55 0.36
C MET A 54 11.76 2.25 0.51
N CYS A 55 12.11 2.68 1.72
CA CYS A 55 13.40 3.28 2.01
C CYS A 55 14.56 2.29 1.74
N GLU A 56 14.46 1.07 2.23
CA GLU A 56 15.44 0.01 1.98
C GLU A 56 15.56 -0.34 0.49
N ALA A 57 14.44 -0.37 -0.23
CA ALA A 57 14.44 -0.59 -1.69
C ALA A 57 15.16 0.55 -2.43
N ALA A 58 14.92 1.80 -2.04
CA ALA A 58 15.61 2.96 -2.61
C ALA A 58 17.12 2.92 -2.34
N GLU A 59 17.54 2.53 -1.14
CA GLU A 59 18.95 2.37 -0.79
C GLU A 59 19.61 1.27 -1.64
N ARG A 60 19.00 0.10 -1.77
CA ARG A 60 19.52 -0.99 -2.61
C ARG A 60 19.66 -0.56 -4.07
N LEU A 61 18.64 0.12 -4.61
CA LEU A 61 18.67 0.62 -5.98
C LEU A 61 19.77 1.67 -6.18
N THR A 62 19.93 2.59 -5.25
CA THR A 62 20.97 3.62 -5.29
C THR A 62 22.36 3.00 -5.30
N GLN A 63 22.62 2.02 -4.46
CA GLN A 63 23.90 1.29 -4.42
C GLN A 63 24.15 0.55 -5.75
N LEU A 64 23.15 -0.13 -6.28
CA LEU A 64 23.24 -0.87 -7.54
C LEU A 64 23.57 0.04 -8.72
N VAL A 65 22.80 1.11 -8.88
CA VAL A 65 22.96 2.05 -10.00
C VAL A 65 24.28 2.83 -9.89
N SER A 66 24.67 3.25 -8.70
CA SER A 66 25.93 3.97 -8.47
C SER A 66 27.16 3.10 -8.75
N SER A 67 27.06 1.78 -8.55
CA SER A 67 28.16 0.84 -8.82
C SER A 67 28.29 0.44 -10.29
N GLU A 68 27.21 0.45 -11.05
CA GLU A 68 27.17 -0.09 -12.42
C GLU A 68 27.11 0.99 -13.51
N GLU A 69 26.58 2.18 -13.21
CA GLU A 69 26.38 3.26 -14.20
C GLU A 69 27.21 4.49 -13.86
N GLU A 70 28.29 4.71 -14.62
CA GLU A 70 29.03 5.96 -14.56
C GLU A 70 28.13 7.14 -14.98
N GLY A 71 28.13 8.21 -14.17
CA GLY A 71 27.33 9.41 -14.44
C GLY A 71 25.89 9.36 -13.94
N SER A 72 25.46 8.28 -13.28
CA SER A 72 24.16 8.20 -12.63
C SER A 72 24.06 9.10 -11.38
N VAL A 73 25.18 9.41 -10.76
CA VAL A 73 25.24 10.31 -9.58
C VAL A 73 25.33 11.75 -10.06
N VAL A 74 24.40 12.58 -9.61
CA VAL A 74 24.33 14.00 -9.91
C VAL A 74 24.29 14.80 -8.62
N GLU A 75 24.74 16.05 -8.67
CA GLU A 75 24.63 16.97 -7.56
C GLU A 75 23.43 17.91 -7.77
N ILE A 76 22.51 17.94 -6.82
CA ILE A 76 21.33 18.80 -6.82
C ILE A 76 21.33 19.57 -5.49
N ASN A 77 21.41 20.89 -5.57
CA ASN A 77 21.42 21.77 -4.38
C ASN A 77 22.48 21.39 -3.34
N GLY A 78 23.67 20.96 -3.77
CA GLY A 78 24.77 20.55 -2.88
C GLY A 78 24.61 19.13 -2.28
N GLN A 79 23.58 18.41 -2.72
CA GLN A 79 23.37 17.00 -2.29
C GLN A 79 23.57 16.05 -3.47
N LYS A 80 24.23 14.94 -3.18
CA LYS A 80 24.37 13.86 -4.16
C LYS A 80 23.04 13.13 -4.32
N ALA A 81 22.60 12.99 -5.56
CA ALA A 81 21.41 12.25 -5.94
C ALA A 81 21.73 11.23 -7.04
N THR A 82 21.00 10.14 -7.08
CA THR A 82 21.17 9.11 -8.09
C THR A 82 19.98 9.12 -9.05
N LYS A 83 20.26 9.16 -10.34
CA LYS A 83 19.22 9.06 -11.38
C LYS A 83 18.81 7.60 -11.55
N VAL A 84 17.52 7.35 -11.44
CA VAL A 84 16.95 6.01 -11.60
C VAL A 84 15.73 6.06 -12.53
N ALA A 85 15.53 5.00 -13.29
CA ALA A 85 14.34 4.85 -14.12
C ALA A 85 13.19 4.29 -13.28
N VAL A 86 12.04 4.96 -13.31
CA VAL A 86 10.84 4.54 -12.59
C VAL A 86 9.66 4.40 -13.54
N SER A 87 8.79 3.46 -13.24
CA SER A 87 7.45 3.34 -13.81
C SER A 87 6.45 3.82 -12.77
N ILE A 88 5.50 4.64 -13.21
CA ILE A 88 4.42 5.11 -12.34
C ILE A 88 3.15 4.37 -12.71
N ASP A 89 2.56 3.70 -11.74
CA ASP A 89 1.28 3.02 -11.86
C ASP A 89 0.30 3.59 -10.84
N GLY A 90 -0.98 3.50 -11.14
CA GLY A 90 -2.00 4.06 -10.28
C GLY A 90 -3.25 3.20 -10.22
N THR A 91 -3.90 3.22 -9.09
CA THR A 91 -5.18 2.55 -8.89
C THR A 91 -6.18 3.44 -8.16
N TRP A 92 -7.46 3.14 -8.36
CA TRP A 92 -8.56 3.83 -7.72
C TRP A 92 -9.25 2.93 -6.70
N GLN A 93 -9.70 3.50 -5.60
CA GLN A 93 -10.43 2.77 -4.57
C GLN A 93 -11.66 2.03 -5.13
N LYS A 94 -12.34 2.62 -6.11
CA LYS A 94 -13.46 2.01 -6.83
C LYS A 94 -13.21 2.06 -8.32
N ARG A 95 -13.55 1.02 -9.03
CA ARG A 95 -13.52 1.01 -10.49
C ARG A 95 -14.61 1.94 -11.05
N GLY A 96 -14.26 2.71 -12.08
CA GLY A 96 -15.15 3.66 -12.75
C GLY A 96 -14.95 5.11 -12.29
N HIS A 97 -15.68 6.02 -12.93
CA HIS A 97 -15.53 7.48 -12.75
C HIS A 97 -16.00 8.04 -11.40
N SER A 98 -16.53 7.21 -10.51
CA SER A 98 -17.10 7.65 -9.23
C SER A 98 -16.12 7.63 -8.05
N SER A 99 -14.89 7.17 -8.24
CA SER A 99 -13.91 7.17 -7.16
C SER A 99 -13.22 8.53 -7.05
N LYS A 100 -13.20 9.08 -5.85
CA LYS A 100 -12.48 10.32 -5.52
C LYS A 100 -11.11 10.05 -4.90
N ILE A 101 -10.80 8.79 -4.61
CA ILE A 101 -9.55 8.38 -3.97
C ILE A 101 -8.81 7.47 -4.92
N GLY A 102 -7.59 7.86 -5.24
CA GLY A 102 -6.64 7.08 -6.00
C GLY A 102 -5.30 7.02 -5.29
N VAL A 103 -4.49 6.03 -5.64
CA VAL A 103 -3.12 5.85 -5.17
C VAL A 103 -2.24 5.67 -6.39
N ALA A 104 -1.10 6.34 -6.41
CA ALA A 104 -0.06 6.15 -7.41
C ALA A 104 1.18 5.56 -6.75
N PHE A 105 1.89 4.71 -7.47
CA PHE A 105 3.12 4.07 -7.02
C PHE A 105 4.24 4.36 -7.99
N ALA A 106 5.43 4.63 -7.46
CA ALA A 106 6.66 4.66 -8.23
C ALA A 106 7.41 3.32 -8.05
N VAL A 107 7.60 2.61 -9.15
CA VAL A 107 8.23 1.29 -9.16
C VAL A 107 9.54 1.37 -9.93
N SER A 108 10.61 0.84 -9.36
CA SER A 108 11.89 0.73 -10.07
C SER A 108 11.77 -0.17 -11.30
N VAL A 109 12.13 0.34 -12.47
CA VAL A 109 12.19 -0.46 -13.70
C VAL A 109 13.23 -1.57 -13.59
N ARG A 110 14.29 -1.34 -12.83
CA ARG A 110 15.41 -2.27 -12.73
C ARG A 110 15.16 -3.41 -11.74
N THR A 111 14.65 -3.10 -10.56
CA THR A 111 14.47 -4.10 -9.49
C THR A 111 13.01 -4.57 -9.35
N GLY A 112 12.06 -3.85 -9.90
CA GLY A 112 10.63 -4.12 -9.72
C GLY A 112 10.09 -3.79 -8.32
N GLU A 113 10.89 -3.14 -7.49
CA GLU A 113 10.50 -2.77 -6.13
C GLU A 113 9.77 -1.42 -6.10
N VAL A 114 8.83 -1.27 -5.18
CA VAL A 114 8.13 0.00 -4.93
C VAL A 114 9.04 0.94 -4.16
N LEU A 115 9.19 2.17 -4.66
CA LEU A 115 10.05 3.20 -4.09
C LEU A 115 9.26 4.29 -3.35
N ASP A 116 7.99 4.54 -3.80
CA ASP A 116 7.09 5.52 -3.22
C ASP A 116 5.63 5.23 -3.58
#